data_6fa4c700b933f203b5e6a3feeab988b8
#
_entry.id   6fa4c700b933f203b5e6a3feeab988b8
#
_cell.length_a   1.000
_cell.length_b   1.000
_cell.length_c   1.000
_cell.angle_alpha   90.00
_cell.angle_beta   90.00
_cell.angle_gamma   90.00
#
_symmetry.space_group_name_H-M   'P 1'
#
loop_
_entity.id
_entity.type
_entity.pdbx_description
1 polymer ?
#
loop_
_entity_poly.entity_id
_entity_poly.type
_entity_poly.pdbx_seq_one_letter_code
_entity_poly.pdbx_strand_id
1 'polypeptide(L)'
;MLKTSQDAVVRSNVVIGLGDVAVCFGTLVDENSGRLYAGLGDPDLGVKKNTLMVLTHLILNGMIKVKGQLGELAKCLEDEEPRVSDLAKLFFSELATKENAVYNNLPDIISHLSIGEHAVEEEVFINTMKFIFTFIDKERQAENVIEKLCQRFRLTTEERQ
;
A
#
# COMPACT_ATOMS: atom_id res chain seq x y z
N MET A 1 20.91 2.03 2.25
CA MET A 1 20.94 2.94 3.39
C MET A 1 19.74 2.80 4.31
N LEU A 2 18.50 2.77 3.82
CA LEU A 2 17.31 2.60 4.68
C LEU A 2 17.35 1.35 5.59
N LYS A 3 17.83 0.21 5.09
CA LYS A 3 17.94 -1.03 5.88
C LYS A 3 19.26 -1.23 6.61
N THR A 4 20.28 -0.43 6.32
CA THR A 4 21.62 -0.65 6.84
C THR A 4 22.00 0.25 8.01
N SER A 5 21.30 1.38 8.19
CA SER A 5 21.54 2.24 9.34
C SER A 5 20.77 1.74 10.57
N GLN A 6 21.47 1.65 11.71
CA GLN A 6 20.85 1.32 12.99
C GLN A 6 20.15 2.53 13.63
N ASP A 7 20.45 3.72 13.16
CA ASP A 7 19.88 4.96 13.69
C ASP A 7 18.56 5.30 12.97
N ALA A 8 17.46 5.33 13.71
CA ALA A 8 16.13 5.68 13.21
C ALA A 8 16.06 7.09 12.63
N VAL A 9 16.80 8.05 13.20
CA VAL A 9 16.85 9.43 12.70
C VAL A 9 17.48 9.46 11.30
N VAL A 10 18.54 8.70 11.07
CA VAL A 10 19.18 8.57 9.76
C VAL A 10 18.22 7.93 8.76
N ARG A 11 17.54 6.85 9.12
CA ARG A 11 16.56 6.20 8.25
C ARG A 11 15.42 7.14 7.87
N SER A 12 14.89 7.89 8.85
CA SER A 12 13.85 8.90 8.64
C SER A 12 14.30 10.00 7.68
N ASN A 13 15.50 10.53 7.87
CA ASN A 13 16.06 11.56 7.01
C ASN A 13 16.31 11.07 5.58
N VAL A 14 16.70 9.82 5.40
CA VAL A 14 16.85 9.20 4.09
C VAL A 14 15.49 9.11 3.36
N VAL A 15 14.43 8.74 4.08
CA VAL A 15 13.07 8.71 3.52
C VAL A 15 12.64 10.10 3.05
N ILE A 16 12.83 11.11 3.88
CA ILE A 16 12.48 12.50 3.53
C ILE A 16 13.29 12.97 2.32
N GLY A 17 14.60 12.70 2.31
CA GLY A 17 15.48 13.04 1.20
C GLY A 17 15.09 12.35 -0.11
N LEU A 18 14.66 11.09 -0.07
CA LEU A 18 14.11 10.39 -1.24
C LEU A 18 12.84 11.05 -1.76
N GLY A 19 11.98 11.53 -0.86
CA GLY A 19 10.80 12.31 -1.24
C GLY A 19 11.16 13.59 -1.97
N ASP A 20 12.14 14.32 -1.48
CA ASP A 20 12.62 15.55 -2.12
C ASP A 20 13.24 15.30 -3.50
N VAL A 21 14.01 14.21 -3.63
CA VAL A 21 14.58 13.77 -4.92
C VAL A 21 13.47 13.39 -5.91
N ALA A 22 12.41 12.75 -5.44
CA ALA A 22 11.29 12.34 -6.29
C ALA A 22 10.57 13.53 -6.93
N VAL A 23 10.53 14.67 -6.28
CA VAL A 23 9.95 15.92 -6.85
C VAL A 23 10.71 16.34 -8.11
N CYS A 24 12.03 16.17 -8.12
CA CYS A 24 12.90 16.58 -9.23
C CYS A 24 13.18 15.45 -10.24
N PHE A 25 13.20 14.20 -9.79
CA PHE A 25 13.65 13.04 -10.57
C PHE A 25 12.71 11.83 -10.35
N GLY A 26 11.42 12.02 -10.58
CA GLY A 26 10.39 11.01 -10.30
C GLY A 26 10.65 9.64 -10.94
N THR A 27 11.16 9.58 -12.16
CA THR A 27 11.46 8.32 -12.86
C THR A 27 12.50 7.49 -12.11
N LEU A 28 13.55 8.13 -11.61
CA LEU A 28 14.62 7.45 -10.84
C LEU A 28 14.10 6.87 -9.53
N VAL A 29 13.20 7.59 -8.86
CA VAL A 29 12.59 7.12 -7.63
C VAL A 29 11.57 6.02 -7.89
N ASP A 30 10.82 6.09 -9.00
CA ASP A 30 9.86 5.03 -9.38
C ASP A 30 10.56 3.68 -9.60
N GLU A 31 11.74 3.67 -10.22
CA GLU A 31 12.57 2.48 -10.38
C GLU A 31 13.06 1.88 -9.05
N ASN A 32 13.22 2.71 -8.03
CA ASN A 32 13.71 2.34 -6.70
C ASN A 32 12.64 2.37 -5.61
N SER A 33 11.37 2.47 -5.98
CA SER A 33 10.25 2.63 -5.04
C SER A 33 10.13 1.50 -4.00
N GLY A 34 10.55 0.28 -4.34
CA GLY A 34 10.56 -0.85 -3.41
C GLY A 34 11.36 -0.59 -2.12
N ARG A 35 12.42 0.19 -2.20
CA ARG A 35 13.21 0.60 -1.03
C ARG A 35 12.44 1.57 -0.13
N LEU A 36 11.66 2.44 -0.75
CA LEU A 36 10.82 3.39 -0.02
C LEU A 36 9.68 2.64 0.69
N TYR A 37 9.00 1.72 0.01
CA TYR A 37 7.96 0.89 0.63
C TYR A 37 8.48 0.02 1.78
N ALA A 38 9.74 -0.40 1.74
CA ALA A 38 10.35 -1.15 2.84
C ALA A 38 10.34 -0.41 4.18
N GLY A 39 10.32 0.93 4.17
CA GLY A 39 10.20 1.75 5.37
C GLY A 39 8.87 1.58 6.12
N LEU A 40 7.82 1.11 5.47
CA LEU A 40 6.53 0.80 6.11
C LEU A 40 6.62 -0.38 7.08
N GLY A 41 7.60 -1.25 6.93
CA GLY A 41 7.89 -2.35 7.85
C GLY A 41 8.95 -2.02 8.90
N ASP A 42 9.39 -0.78 9.03
CA ASP A 42 10.41 -0.38 9.98
C ASP A 42 9.89 -0.51 11.43
N PRO A 43 10.70 -1.03 12.37
CA PRO A 43 10.30 -1.14 13.77
C PRO A 43 10.15 0.22 14.46
N ASP A 44 10.78 1.27 13.95
CA ASP A 44 10.65 2.61 14.48
C ASP A 44 9.40 3.32 13.95
N LEU A 45 8.56 3.80 14.86
CA LEU A 45 7.31 4.48 14.53
C LEU A 45 7.52 5.75 13.71
N GLY A 46 8.56 6.52 14.01
CA GLY A 46 8.88 7.75 13.27
C GLY A 46 9.25 7.47 11.83
N VAL A 47 10.01 6.41 11.57
CA VAL A 47 10.35 5.96 10.21
C VAL A 47 9.11 5.51 9.45
N LYS A 48 8.27 4.68 10.06
CA LYS A 48 6.97 4.26 9.47
C LYS A 48 6.12 5.46 9.07
N LYS A 49 5.91 6.40 9.99
CA LYS A 49 5.12 7.61 9.76
C LYS A 49 5.66 8.45 8.63
N ASN A 50 6.95 8.75 8.64
CA ASN A 50 7.59 9.56 7.60
C ASN A 50 7.52 8.87 6.25
N THR A 51 7.73 7.56 6.20
CA THR A 51 7.59 6.76 4.98
C THR A 51 6.17 6.83 4.43
N LEU A 52 5.16 6.66 5.27
CA LEU A 52 3.76 6.72 4.88
C LEU A 52 3.39 8.11 4.36
N MET A 53 3.84 9.17 5.03
CA MET A 53 3.61 10.56 4.60
C MET A 53 4.25 10.84 3.24
N VAL A 54 5.49 10.42 3.04
CA VAL A 54 6.21 10.62 1.76
C VAL A 54 5.53 9.85 0.64
N LEU A 55 5.21 8.58 0.85
CA LEU A 55 4.49 7.76 -0.15
C LEU A 55 3.13 8.34 -0.51
N THR A 56 2.38 8.79 0.49
CA THR A 56 1.09 9.46 0.28
C THR A 56 1.25 10.66 -0.63
N HIS A 57 2.20 11.54 -0.33
CA HIS A 57 2.47 12.72 -1.14
C HIS A 57 2.85 12.36 -2.58
N LEU A 58 3.76 11.41 -2.76
CA LEU A 58 4.26 11.03 -4.08
C LEU A 58 3.18 10.35 -4.94
N ILE A 59 2.40 9.45 -4.37
CA ILE A 59 1.34 8.73 -5.08
C ILE A 59 0.19 9.67 -5.44
N LEU A 60 -0.28 10.47 -4.48
CA LEU A 60 -1.41 11.38 -4.70
C LEU A 60 -1.09 12.50 -5.69
N ASN A 61 0.17 12.88 -5.83
CA ASN A 61 0.61 13.87 -6.84
C ASN A 61 1.10 13.24 -8.16
N GLY A 62 0.94 11.92 -8.32
CA GLY A 62 1.31 11.22 -9.55
C GLY A 62 2.81 11.17 -9.83
N MET A 63 3.65 11.40 -8.82
CA MET A 63 5.12 11.43 -8.96
C MET A 63 5.71 10.02 -9.05
N ILE A 64 5.07 9.04 -8.46
CA ILE A 64 5.38 7.62 -8.62
C ILE A 64 4.12 6.86 -9.01
N LYS A 65 4.30 5.78 -9.78
CA LYS A 65 3.19 4.92 -10.19
C LYS A 65 2.80 3.98 -9.06
N VAL A 66 1.49 3.79 -8.91
CA VAL A 66 0.99 2.73 -8.05
C VAL A 66 1.22 1.40 -8.75
N LYS A 67 2.10 0.58 -8.18
CA LYS A 67 2.33 -0.81 -8.58
C LYS A 67 1.71 -1.72 -7.52
N GLY A 68 1.81 -3.02 -7.63
CA GLY A 68 1.22 -4.01 -6.71
C GLY A 68 1.60 -3.89 -5.22
N GLN A 69 2.19 -2.78 -4.80
CA GLN A 69 2.67 -2.51 -3.45
C GLN A 69 1.64 -1.78 -2.56
N LEU A 70 0.45 -1.47 -3.09
CA LEU A 70 -0.65 -0.92 -2.28
C LEU A 70 -1.06 -1.86 -1.14
N GLY A 71 -0.79 -3.16 -1.26
CA GLY A 71 -0.99 -4.11 -0.19
C GLY A 71 -0.19 -3.79 1.08
N GLU A 72 1.02 -3.26 0.94
CA GLU A 72 1.81 -2.82 2.10
C GLU A 72 1.17 -1.60 2.79
N LEU A 73 0.62 -0.67 2.02
CA LEU A 73 -0.15 0.46 2.57
C LEU A 73 -1.45 -0.01 3.22
N ALA A 74 -2.11 -1.02 2.67
CA ALA A 74 -3.32 -1.60 3.24
C ALA A 74 -3.05 -2.26 4.61
N LYS A 75 -1.90 -2.87 4.82
CA LYS A 75 -1.50 -3.39 6.14
C LYS A 75 -1.44 -2.31 7.21
N CYS A 76 -1.09 -1.09 6.85
CA CYS A 76 -1.02 0.05 7.77
C CYS A 76 -2.40 0.46 8.30
N LEU A 77 -3.50 0.08 7.64
CA LEU A 77 -4.86 0.36 8.12
C LEU A 77 -5.16 -0.30 9.47
N GLU A 78 -4.57 -1.45 9.73
CA GLU A 78 -4.72 -2.22 10.96
C GLU A 78 -3.46 -2.16 11.85
N ASP A 79 -2.63 -1.13 11.69
CA ASP A 79 -1.46 -0.94 12.55
C ASP A 79 -1.90 -0.64 13.99
N GLU A 80 -1.16 -1.18 14.94
CA GLU A 80 -1.41 -1.01 16.37
C GLU A 80 -1.30 0.46 16.80
N GLU A 81 -0.50 1.25 16.11
CA GLU A 81 -0.34 2.67 16.38
C GLU A 81 -1.43 3.48 15.65
N PRO A 82 -2.32 4.18 16.41
CA PRO A 82 -3.42 4.93 15.80
C PRO A 82 -2.98 5.98 14.78
N ARG A 83 -1.82 6.58 14.96
CA ARG A 83 -1.28 7.59 14.05
C ARG A 83 -0.95 7.02 12.69
N VAL A 84 -0.44 5.79 12.63
CA VAL A 84 -0.15 5.07 11.39
C VAL A 84 -1.46 4.66 10.70
N SER A 85 -2.38 4.08 11.45
CA SER A 85 -3.66 3.64 10.89
C SER A 85 -4.50 4.81 10.37
N ASP A 86 -4.52 5.94 11.05
CA ASP A 86 -5.24 7.15 10.62
C ASP A 86 -4.66 7.76 9.35
N LEU A 87 -3.33 7.79 9.24
CA LEU A 87 -2.65 8.23 8.00
C LEU A 87 -2.96 7.31 6.81
N ALA A 88 -2.99 6.00 7.03
CA ALA A 88 -3.36 5.04 6.01
C ALA A 88 -4.81 5.21 5.56
N LYS A 89 -5.74 5.42 6.48
CA LYS A 89 -7.15 5.72 6.17
C LYS A 89 -7.29 7.00 5.34
N LEU A 90 -6.56 8.05 5.72
CA LEU A 90 -6.53 9.29 4.96
C LEU A 90 -6.00 9.06 3.55
N PHE A 91 -4.91 8.31 3.40
CA PHE A 91 -4.35 7.97 2.09
C PHE A 91 -5.38 7.29 1.18
N PHE A 92 -6.06 6.25 1.66
CA PHE A 92 -7.06 5.54 0.86
C PHE A 92 -8.29 6.42 0.55
N SER A 93 -8.71 7.27 1.49
CA SER A 93 -9.79 8.22 1.26
C SER A 93 -9.45 9.22 0.15
N GLU A 94 -8.24 9.75 0.15
CA GLU A 94 -7.77 10.65 -0.90
C GLU A 94 -7.57 9.92 -2.24
N LEU A 95 -7.04 8.70 -2.21
CA LEU A 95 -6.90 7.88 -3.41
C LEU A 95 -8.24 7.56 -4.06
N ALA A 96 -9.29 7.34 -3.27
CA ALA A 96 -10.64 7.06 -3.74
C ALA A 96 -11.27 8.23 -4.50
N THR A 97 -10.79 9.46 -4.28
CA THR A 97 -11.22 10.64 -5.05
C THR A 97 -10.67 10.67 -6.47
N LYS A 98 -9.67 9.83 -6.77
CA LYS A 98 -8.99 9.78 -8.06
C LYS A 98 -9.55 8.66 -8.92
N GLU A 99 -10.59 8.92 -9.66
CA GLU A 99 -11.26 7.99 -10.59
C GLU A 99 -11.23 6.54 -10.07
N ASN A 100 -11.03 5.53 -10.74
CA ASN A 100 -11.09 4.14 -10.29
C ASN A 100 -9.79 3.61 -9.63
N ALA A 101 -8.97 4.47 -9.00
CA ALA A 101 -7.65 4.06 -8.50
C ALA A 101 -7.73 2.94 -7.45
N VAL A 102 -8.63 3.02 -6.47
CA VAL A 102 -8.81 1.95 -5.48
C VAL A 102 -9.36 0.69 -6.14
N TYR A 103 -10.38 0.84 -6.97
CA TYR A 103 -11.00 -0.27 -7.69
C TYR A 103 -10.01 -1.03 -8.58
N ASN A 104 -9.20 -0.32 -9.36
CA ASN A 104 -8.23 -0.92 -10.29
C ASN A 104 -7.12 -1.70 -9.57
N ASN A 105 -6.80 -1.33 -8.33
CA ASN A 105 -5.74 -1.97 -7.54
C ASN A 105 -6.28 -3.01 -6.54
N LEU A 106 -7.59 -3.13 -6.39
CA LEU A 106 -8.20 -4.02 -5.40
C LEU A 106 -7.82 -5.50 -5.56
N PRO A 107 -7.81 -6.11 -6.76
CA PRO A 107 -7.39 -7.49 -6.92
C PRO A 107 -5.96 -7.74 -6.47
N ASP A 108 -5.05 -6.80 -6.70
CA ASP A 108 -3.65 -6.90 -6.28
C ASP A 108 -3.52 -6.78 -4.76
N ILE A 109 -4.28 -5.88 -4.14
CA ILE A 109 -4.33 -5.75 -2.67
C ILE A 109 -4.81 -7.06 -2.03
N ILE A 110 -5.88 -7.63 -2.53
CA ILE A 110 -6.45 -8.88 -2.01
C ILE A 110 -5.44 -10.03 -2.15
N SER A 111 -4.80 -10.16 -3.31
CA SER A 111 -3.79 -11.20 -3.52
C SER A 111 -2.59 -11.02 -2.58
N HIS A 112 -2.12 -9.80 -2.40
CA HIS A 112 -0.99 -9.49 -1.55
C HIS A 112 -1.26 -9.84 -0.08
N LEU A 113 -2.47 -9.57 0.41
CA LEU A 113 -2.85 -9.79 1.81
C LEU A 113 -3.27 -11.23 2.12
N SER A 114 -3.61 -12.02 1.10
CA SER A 114 -4.16 -13.38 1.30
C SER A 114 -3.19 -14.50 0.97
N ILE A 115 -2.15 -14.25 0.17
CA ILE A 115 -1.26 -15.29 -0.37
C ILE A 115 0.21 -14.90 -0.16
N GLY A 116 1.04 -15.87 0.23
CA GLY A 116 2.49 -15.75 0.28
C GLY A 116 3.03 -15.17 1.59
N GLU A 117 4.25 -14.66 1.52
CA GLU A 117 4.99 -14.16 2.68
C GLU A 117 4.38 -12.92 3.34
N HIS A 118 3.56 -12.19 2.59
CA HIS A 118 2.92 -10.95 3.05
C HIS A 118 1.50 -11.16 3.53
N ALA A 119 1.02 -12.42 3.56
CA ALA A 119 -0.33 -12.72 4.04
C ALA A 119 -0.51 -12.27 5.50
N VAL A 120 -1.67 -11.68 5.78
CA VAL A 120 -2.03 -11.21 7.11
C VAL A 120 -3.01 -12.18 7.77
N GLU A 121 -3.23 -12.02 9.08
CA GLU A 121 -4.23 -12.79 9.80
C GLU A 121 -5.65 -12.50 9.28
N GLU A 122 -6.53 -13.48 9.40
CA GLU A 122 -7.90 -13.39 8.86
C GLU A 122 -8.66 -12.18 9.36
N GLU A 123 -8.58 -11.88 10.65
CA GLU A 123 -9.25 -10.72 11.24
C GLU A 123 -8.75 -9.40 10.64
N VAL A 124 -7.44 -9.26 10.49
CA VAL A 124 -6.82 -8.09 9.86
C VAL A 124 -7.26 -7.97 8.41
N PHE A 125 -7.30 -9.08 7.68
CA PHE A 125 -7.77 -9.10 6.30
C PHE A 125 -9.24 -8.64 6.19
N ILE A 126 -10.12 -9.17 7.02
CA ILE A 126 -11.55 -8.83 7.02
C ILE A 126 -11.75 -7.34 7.32
N ASN A 127 -11.09 -6.81 8.33
CA ASN A 127 -11.21 -5.40 8.72
C ASN A 127 -10.68 -4.47 7.63
N THR A 128 -9.55 -4.81 7.03
CA THR A 128 -8.96 -4.06 5.92
C THR A 128 -9.90 -4.05 4.71
N MET A 129 -10.45 -5.21 4.35
CA MET A 129 -11.37 -5.31 3.22
C MET A 129 -12.69 -4.57 3.46
N LYS A 130 -13.24 -4.64 4.65
CA LYS A 130 -14.44 -3.85 5.01
C LYS A 130 -14.24 -2.35 4.80
N PHE A 131 -13.08 -1.84 5.19
CA PHE A 131 -12.74 -0.44 4.97
C PHE A 131 -12.61 -0.11 3.48
N ILE A 132 -11.85 -0.90 2.73
CA ILE A 132 -11.59 -0.66 1.31
C ILE A 132 -12.88 -0.79 0.48
N PHE A 133 -13.74 -1.75 0.79
CA PHE A 133 -15.02 -1.91 0.09
C PHE A 133 -15.99 -0.74 0.27
N THR A 134 -15.81 0.10 1.29
CA THR A 134 -16.62 1.32 1.43
C THR A 134 -16.44 2.30 0.28
N PHE A 135 -15.32 2.20 -0.48
CA PHE A 135 -15.05 3.04 -1.64
C PHE A 135 -15.62 2.48 -2.96
N ILE A 136 -16.20 1.29 -2.93
CA ILE A 136 -16.83 0.68 -4.10
C ILE A 136 -18.33 0.90 -4.00
N ASP A 137 -18.80 1.91 -4.71
CA ASP A 137 -20.20 2.37 -4.66
C ASP A 137 -21.02 1.99 -5.91
N LYS A 138 -20.35 1.55 -6.98
CA LYS A 138 -21.01 1.18 -8.23
C LYS A 138 -21.15 -0.33 -8.37
N GLU A 139 -22.37 -0.79 -8.63
CA GLU A 139 -22.68 -2.20 -8.83
C GLU A 139 -21.79 -2.86 -9.87
N ARG A 140 -21.55 -2.18 -10.99
CA ARG A 140 -20.68 -2.67 -12.06
C ARG A 140 -19.23 -2.87 -11.62
N GLN A 141 -18.73 -2.02 -10.72
CA GLN A 141 -17.39 -2.19 -10.13
C GLN A 141 -17.34 -3.42 -9.24
N ALA A 142 -18.37 -3.64 -8.43
CA ALA A 142 -18.47 -4.81 -7.55
C ALA A 142 -18.52 -6.12 -8.36
N GLU A 143 -19.32 -6.17 -9.43
CA GLU A 143 -19.40 -7.33 -10.32
C GLU A 143 -18.04 -7.66 -10.96
N ASN A 144 -17.33 -6.66 -11.48
CA ASN A 144 -16.00 -6.85 -12.09
C ASN A 144 -14.96 -7.33 -11.08
N VAL A 145 -15.00 -6.85 -9.84
CA VAL A 145 -14.11 -7.30 -8.75
C VAL A 145 -14.37 -8.76 -8.43
N ILE A 146 -15.64 -9.15 -8.27
CA ILE A 146 -16.05 -10.53 -8.01
C ILE A 146 -15.56 -11.46 -9.12
N GLU A 147 -15.75 -11.07 -10.37
CA GLU A 147 -15.31 -11.85 -11.53
C GLU A 147 -13.79 -12.06 -11.54
N LYS A 148 -13.01 -10.99 -11.33
CA LYS A 148 -11.55 -11.07 -11.26
C LYS A 148 -11.06 -11.93 -10.10
N LEU A 149 -11.70 -11.86 -8.94
CA LEU A 149 -11.38 -12.68 -7.79
C LEU A 149 -11.68 -14.17 -8.06
N CYS A 150 -12.81 -14.48 -8.68
CA CYS A 150 -13.15 -15.85 -9.07
C CYS A 150 -12.11 -16.43 -10.03
N GLN A 151 -11.63 -15.65 -10.99
CA GLN A 151 -10.58 -16.08 -11.90
C GLN A 151 -9.27 -16.38 -11.18
N ARG A 152 -8.85 -15.52 -10.24
CA ARG A 152 -7.62 -15.73 -9.47
C ARG A 152 -7.70 -16.95 -8.57
N PHE A 153 -8.83 -17.19 -7.93
CA PHE A 153 -9.03 -18.39 -7.08
C PHE A 153 -9.05 -19.68 -7.89
N ARG A 154 -9.53 -19.66 -9.12
CA ARG A 154 -9.45 -20.82 -10.03
C ARG A 154 -8.00 -21.17 -10.36
N LEU A 155 -7.18 -20.16 -10.69
CA LEU A 155 -5.77 -20.37 -10.98
C LEU A 155 -5.01 -20.97 -9.81
N THR A 156 -5.24 -20.47 -8.59
CA THR A 156 -4.61 -21.03 -7.38
C THR A 156 -5.06 -22.45 -7.07
N THR A 157 -6.27 -22.83 -7.43
CA THR A 157 -6.77 -24.21 -7.24
C THR A 157 -6.15 -25.16 -8.28
N GLU A 158 -5.96 -24.71 -9.50
CA GLU A 158 -5.31 -25.50 -10.55
C GLU A 158 -3.82 -25.73 -10.28
N GLU A 159 -3.13 -24.74 -9.73
CA GLU A 159 -1.71 -24.88 -9.34
C GLU A 159 -1.51 -25.82 -8.14
N ARG A 160 -2.53 -26.07 -7.32
CA ARG A 160 -2.49 -27.01 -6.20
C ARG A 160 -2.85 -28.45 -6.57
N GLN A 161 -3.37 -28.67 -7.74
CA GLN A 161 -3.66 -30.00 -8.31
C GLN A 161 -2.48 -30.49 -9.14
#